data_93bc39e9eb3aece8bfea1297057d036f
#
_entry.id   93bc39e9eb3aece8bfea1297057d036f
#
_cell.length_a   1.000
_cell.length_b   1.000
_cell.length_c   1.000
_cell.angle_alpha   90.00
_cell.angle_beta   90.00
_cell.angle_gamma   90.00
#
_symmetry.space_group_name_H-M   'P 1'
#
loop_
_entity.id
_entity.type
_entity.pdbx_description
1 polymer ?
#
loop_
_entity_poly.entity_id
_entity_poly.type
_entity_poly.pdbx_seq_one_letter_code
_entity_poly.pdbx_strand_id
1 'polypeptide(L)'
;MTVIVRPAITSDVLAIRDLVENYAGDGPRLLRKNTVTLYEDVQEFYVAEQDGKVIGCGALHVMWHDLGEVRTVAVDPSCKGQGIGSQILNALTQRASDLGLTRLFCLTFETKFFTGHGFTQIEESPVDASTYAELLLSGDQGVAEFLDLEHVKPNTLGNTRMLKNL
;
A
#
# COMPACT_ATOMS: atom_id res chain seq x y z
N MET A 1 -12.90 5.44 22.54
CA MET A 1 -11.51 4.97 22.44
C MET A 1 -10.89 5.60 21.21
N THR A 2 -9.75 6.25 21.40
CA THR A 2 -9.13 7.05 20.35
C THR A 2 -8.19 6.19 19.52
N VAL A 3 -8.32 6.25 18.20
CA VAL A 3 -7.38 5.66 17.26
C VAL A 3 -6.32 6.72 16.92
N ILE A 4 -5.06 6.35 17.01
CA ILE A 4 -3.93 7.19 16.64
C ILE A 4 -3.26 6.60 15.41
N VAL A 5 -3.15 7.39 14.34
CA VAL A 5 -2.37 7.01 13.15
C VAL A 5 -1.00 7.69 13.23
N ARG A 6 0.05 6.90 13.16
CA ARG A 6 1.43 7.35 13.30
C ARG A 6 2.38 6.57 12.40
N PRO A 7 3.57 7.12 12.10
CA PRO A 7 4.61 6.32 11.44
C PRO A 7 4.94 5.07 12.26
N ALA A 8 5.19 3.97 11.56
CA ALA A 8 5.58 2.72 12.19
C ALA A 8 7.02 2.79 12.73
N ILE A 9 7.26 2.06 13.78
CA ILE A 9 8.58 1.83 14.35
C ILE A 9 8.89 0.33 14.31
N THR A 10 10.12 -0.05 14.59
CA THR A 10 10.54 -1.46 14.44
C THR A 10 9.75 -2.42 15.31
N SER A 11 9.30 -2.00 16.48
CA SER A 11 8.47 -2.83 17.36
C SER A 11 7.06 -3.11 16.81
N ASP A 12 6.62 -2.41 15.75
CA ASP A 12 5.32 -2.65 15.11
C ASP A 12 5.38 -3.75 14.03
N VAL A 13 6.58 -4.13 13.59
CA VAL A 13 6.76 -4.99 12.41
C VAL A 13 6.03 -6.33 12.53
N LEU A 14 6.11 -6.98 13.69
CA LEU A 14 5.43 -8.27 13.87
C LEU A 14 3.91 -8.14 13.84
N ALA A 15 3.37 -7.05 14.37
CA ALA A 15 1.94 -6.76 14.28
C ALA A 15 1.52 -6.46 12.84
N ILE A 16 2.32 -5.72 12.09
CA ILE A 16 2.10 -5.50 10.65
C ILE A 16 2.06 -6.83 9.90
N ARG A 17 3.04 -7.70 10.15
CA ARG A 17 3.08 -9.04 9.55
C ARG A 17 1.79 -9.81 9.81
N ASP A 18 1.33 -9.82 11.04
CA ASP A 18 0.12 -10.56 11.43
C ASP A 18 -1.13 -9.98 10.74
N LEU A 19 -1.24 -8.65 10.62
CA LEU A 19 -2.32 -8.01 9.88
C LEU A 19 -2.32 -8.40 8.40
N VAL A 20 -1.16 -8.40 7.77
CA VAL A 20 -1.01 -8.78 6.35
C VAL A 20 -1.38 -10.25 6.14
N GLU A 21 -0.95 -11.14 7.04
CA GLU A 21 -1.26 -12.57 6.95
C GLU A 21 -2.75 -12.88 7.04
N ASN A 22 -3.52 -12.09 7.78
CA ASN A 22 -4.98 -12.22 7.83
C ASN A 22 -5.63 -12.08 6.44
N TYR A 23 -4.99 -11.37 5.52
CA TYR A 23 -5.48 -11.16 4.14
C TYR A 23 -4.79 -12.07 3.12
N ALA A 24 -3.66 -12.64 3.44
CA ALA A 24 -2.92 -13.54 2.54
C ALA A 24 -3.44 -14.98 2.58
N GLY A 25 -4.17 -15.37 3.64
CA GLY A 25 -4.62 -16.75 3.87
C GLY A 25 -5.74 -17.22 2.94
N ASP A 26 -6.64 -16.34 2.52
CA ASP A 26 -7.84 -16.67 1.76
C ASP A 26 -7.73 -16.32 0.27
N GLY A 27 -6.53 -16.27 -0.25
CA GLY A 27 -6.26 -15.88 -1.62
C GLY A 27 -5.40 -14.62 -1.70
N PRO A 28 -4.86 -14.27 -2.86
CA PRO A 28 -3.84 -13.24 -3.00
C PRO A 28 -4.43 -11.83 -3.01
N ARG A 29 -4.94 -11.39 -1.88
CA ARG A 29 -5.40 -10.00 -1.72
C ARG A 29 -4.28 -9.04 -1.39
N LEU A 30 -3.21 -9.53 -0.74
CA LEU A 30 -2.01 -8.76 -0.46
C LEU A 30 -0.78 -9.59 -0.78
N LEU A 31 0.24 -8.93 -1.30
CA LEU A 31 1.53 -9.54 -1.53
C LEU A 31 2.16 -9.89 -0.18
N ARG A 32 2.45 -11.18 0.03
CA ARG A 32 3.11 -11.62 1.25
C ARG A 32 4.55 -11.11 1.28
N LYS A 33 4.93 -10.46 2.37
CA LYS A 33 6.29 -9.96 2.59
C LYS A 33 6.99 -10.79 3.66
N ASN A 34 8.26 -11.08 3.43
CA ASN A 34 9.11 -11.68 4.46
C ASN A 34 9.30 -10.70 5.63
N THR A 35 9.50 -11.23 6.82
CA THR A 35 9.71 -10.41 8.02
C THR A 35 10.90 -9.46 7.84
N VAL A 36 12.00 -9.93 7.26
CA VAL A 36 13.16 -9.07 7.00
C VAL A 36 12.81 -7.91 6.09
N THR A 37 12.01 -8.13 5.05
CA THR A 37 11.57 -7.07 4.14
C THR A 37 10.73 -6.03 4.88
N LEU A 38 9.88 -6.45 5.79
CA LEU A 38 9.09 -5.52 6.62
C LEU A 38 9.98 -4.65 7.51
N TYR A 39 11.05 -5.20 8.07
CA TYR A 39 12.03 -4.40 8.83
C TYR A 39 12.75 -3.41 7.92
N GLU A 40 13.17 -3.83 6.73
CA GLU A 40 13.83 -2.95 5.76
C GLU A 40 12.91 -1.81 5.30
N ASP A 41 11.62 -2.08 5.15
CA ASP A 41 10.62 -1.14 4.65
C ASP A 41 9.84 -0.41 5.75
N VAL A 42 10.21 -0.54 7.02
CA VAL A 42 9.42 0.01 8.13
C VAL A 42 9.14 1.51 8.00
N GLN A 43 10.07 2.25 7.40
CA GLN A 43 9.93 3.70 7.21
C GLN A 43 8.82 4.07 6.21
N GLU A 44 8.37 3.12 5.38
CA GLU A 44 7.25 3.32 4.45
C GLU A 44 5.88 3.16 5.12
N PHE A 45 5.84 2.55 6.31
CA PHE A 45 4.59 2.16 6.96
C PHE A 45 4.07 3.22 7.92
N TYR A 46 2.75 3.33 7.94
CA TYR A 46 1.97 3.93 9.02
C TYR A 46 1.13 2.85 9.70
N VAL A 47 0.91 3.01 10.98
CA VAL A 47 0.04 2.12 11.76
C VAL A 47 -1.07 2.92 12.42
N ALA A 48 -2.20 2.26 12.59
CA ALA A 48 -3.28 2.73 13.44
C ALA A 48 -3.21 1.98 14.75
N GLU A 49 -3.12 2.71 15.85
CA GLU A 49 -3.01 2.16 17.20
C GLU A 49 -4.23 2.54 18.02
N GLN A 50 -4.78 1.59 18.75
CA GLN A 50 -5.84 1.81 19.72
C GLN A 50 -5.49 1.06 21.00
N ASP A 51 -5.47 1.75 22.12
CA ASP A 51 -5.17 1.18 23.45
C ASP A 51 -3.85 0.39 23.49
N GLY A 52 -2.83 0.90 22.81
CA GLY A 52 -1.51 0.27 22.75
C GLY A 52 -1.41 -0.91 21.79
N LYS A 53 -2.47 -1.23 21.05
CA LYS A 53 -2.50 -2.32 20.08
C LYS A 53 -2.55 -1.76 18.66
N VAL A 54 -1.70 -2.28 17.78
CA VAL A 54 -1.77 -2.00 16.34
C VAL A 54 -2.95 -2.74 15.74
N ILE A 55 -3.89 -1.99 15.17
CA ILE A 55 -5.13 -2.51 14.59
C ILE A 55 -5.24 -2.26 13.08
N GLY A 56 -4.29 -1.59 12.50
CA GLY A 56 -4.24 -1.34 11.06
C GLY A 56 -2.87 -0.87 10.62
N CYS A 57 -2.59 -1.02 9.33
CA CYS A 57 -1.36 -0.57 8.71
C CYS A 57 -1.59 -0.17 7.27
N GLY A 58 -0.63 0.53 6.70
CA GLY A 58 -0.54 0.82 5.28
C GLY A 58 0.84 1.38 4.96
N ALA A 59 1.25 1.28 3.70
CA ALA A 59 2.57 1.72 3.27
C ALA A 59 2.47 2.63 2.05
N LEU A 60 3.43 3.55 1.97
CA LEU A 60 3.67 4.38 0.81
C LEU A 60 5.07 4.08 0.28
N HIS A 61 5.14 3.62 -0.96
CA HIS A 61 6.40 3.37 -1.64
C HIS A 61 6.61 4.38 -2.76
N VAL A 62 7.69 5.11 -2.71
CA VAL A 62 8.04 6.07 -3.77
C VAL A 62 8.55 5.29 -4.98
N MET A 63 7.95 5.53 -6.15
CA MET A 63 8.31 4.86 -7.40
C MET A 63 9.06 5.78 -8.34
N TRP A 64 8.68 7.03 -8.39
CA TRP A 64 9.30 8.06 -9.23
C TRP A 64 9.21 9.42 -8.57
N HIS A 65 9.78 10.46 -9.17
CA HIS A 65 9.80 11.78 -8.55
C HIS A 65 8.40 12.34 -8.24
N ASP A 66 7.39 11.89 -8.96
CA ASP A 66 6.01 12.36 -8.86
C ASP A 66 4.99 11.26 -8.53
N LEU A 67 5.44 10.01 -8.47
CA LEU A 67 4.57 8.84 -8.36
C LEU A 67 4.92 7.97 -7.16
N GLY A 68 3.94 7.65 -6.35
CA GLY A 68 4.06 6.67 -5.27
C GLY A 68 2.97 5.62 -5.35
N GLU A 69 3.17 4.52 -4.66
CA GLU A 69 2.20 3.45 -4.52
C GLU A 69 1.72 3.35 -3.08
N VAL A 70 0.41 3.37 -2.91
CA VAL A 70 -0.22 2.95 -1.65
C VAL A 70 -0.36 1.44 -1.70
N ARG A 71 0.24 0.76 -0.74
CA ARG A 71 0.26 -0.70 -0.68
C ARG A 71 0.08 -1.21 0.74
N THR A 72 -0.26 -2.49 0.85
CA THR A 72 -0.27 -3.21 2.13
C THR A 72 -1.22 -2.57 3.16
N VAL A 73 -2.35 -2.01 2.70
CA VAL A 73 -3.38 -1.48 3.60
C VAL A 73 -4.17 -2.65 4.17
N ALA A 74 -4.10 -2.81 5.47
CA ALA A 74 -4.80 -3.88 6.19
C ALA A 74 -5.34 -3.37 7.53
N VAL A 75 -6.56 -3.75 7.86
CA VAL A 75 -7.20 -3.43 9.13
C VAL A 75 -7.60 -4.73 9.80
N ASP A 76 -7.42 -4.81 11.12
CA ASP A 76 -7.88 -5.97 11.90
C ASP A 76 -9.35 -6.24 11.57
N PRO A 77 -9.71 -7.49 11.19
CA PRO A 77 -11.09 -7.81 10.82
C PRO A 77 -12.14 -7.43 11.87
N SER A 78 -11.78 -7.47 13.15
CA SER A 78 -12.68 -7.07 14.25
C SER A 78 -12.92 -5.55 14.28
N CYS A 79 -12.11 -4.77 13.60
CA CYS A 79 -12.17 -3.29 13.58
C CYS A 79 -12.67 -2.73 12.25
N LYS A 80 -13.13 -3.57 11.34
CA LYS A 80 -13.66 -3.12 10.04
C LYS A 80 -14.90 -2.25 10.21
N GLY A 81 -15.10 -1.33 9.28
CA GLY A 81 -16.27 -0.43 9.27
C GLY A 81 -16.17 0.75 10.22
N GLN A 82 -15.03 0.95 10.87
CA GLN A 82 -14.80 2.04 11.83
C GLN A 82 -14.01 3.22 11.25
N GLY A 83 -13.77 3.24 9.94
CA GLY A 83 -13.05 4.32 9.28
C GLY A 83 -11.53 4.28 9.45
N ILE A 84 -10.97 3.21 9.98
CA ILE A 84 -9.53 3.10 10.25
C ILE A 84 -8.73 3.10 8.95
N GLY A 85 -9.16 2.37 7.93
CA GLY A 85 -8.53 2.37 6.61
C GLY A 85 -8.49 3.76 6.00
N SER A 86 -9.56 4.53 6.14
CA SER A 86 -9.61 5.92 5.66
C SER A 86 -8.62 6.83 6.38
N GLN A 87 -8.48 6.68 7.69
CA GLN A 87 -7.49 7.44 8.47
C GLN A 87 -6.07 7.12 8.04
N ILE A 88 -5.75 5.84 7.81
CA ILE A 88 -4.45 5.40 7.32
C ILE A 88 -4.20 5.98 5.92
N LEU A 89 -5.15 5.84 5.00
CA LEU A 89 -5.00 6.35 3.64
C LEU A 89 -4.80 7.86 3.61
N ASN A 90 -5.52 8.60 4.47
CA ASN A 90 -5.33 10.04 4.59
C ASN A 90 -3.91 10.39 5.07
N ALA A 91 -3.37 9.66 6.03
CA ALA A 91 -2.00 9.86 6.51
C ALA A 91 -0.97 9.58 5.40
N LEU A 92 -1.16 8.51 4.63
CA LEU A 92 -0.29 8.17 3.49
C LEU A 92 -0.37 9.23 2.39
N THR A 93 -1.57 9.73 2.10
CA THR A 93 -1.78 10.80 1.11
C THR A 93 -1.08 12.10 1.54
N GLN A 94 -1.18 12.45 2.81
CA GLN A 94 -0.46 13.61 3.34
C GLN A 94 1.06 13.41 3.25
N ARG A 95 1.54 12.23 3.60
CA ARG A 95 2.96 11.90 3.47
C ARG A 95 3.45 12.02 2.02
N ALA A 96 2.63 11.54 1.07
CA ALA A 96 2.93 11.65 -0.36
C ALA A 96 3.10 13.11 -0.78
N SER A 97 2.19 13.98 -0.37
CA SER A 97 2.28 15.41 -0.64
C SER A 97 3.52 16.05 -0.02
N ASP A 98 3.85 15.68 1.21
CA ASP A 98 5.05 16.18 1.91
C ASP A 98 6.34 15.76 1.21
N LEU A 99 6.34 14.61 0.55
CA LEU A 99 7.47 14.11 -0.24
C LEU A 99 7.55 14.73 -1.65
N GLY A 100 6.55 15.50 -2.06
CA GLY A 100 6.49 16.11 -3.38
C GLY A 100 5.84 15.23 -4.45
N LEU A 101 5.19 14.13 -4.07
CA LEU A 101 4.46 13.29 -5.01
C LEU A 101 3.16 13.97 -5.42
N THR A 102 2.80 13.82 -6.69
CA THR A 102 1.56 14.40 -7.26
C THR A 102 0.59 13.35 -7.74
N ARG A 103 1.01 12.09 -7.75
CA ARG A 103 0.16 10.97 -8.16
C ARG A 103 0.37 9.77 -7.23
N LEU A 104 -0.72 9.08 -6.94
CA LEU A 104 -0.70 7.82 -6.18
C LEU A 104 -1.32 6.71 -7.01
N PHE A 105 -0.62 5.59 -7.07
CA PHE A 105 -1.07 4.35 -7.68
C PHE A 105 -1.46 3.36 -6.59
N CYS A 106 -2.42 2.50 -6.87
CA CYS A 106 -2.65 1.29 -6.07
C CYS A 106 -3.11 0.15 -6.96
N LEU A 107 -2.91 -1.05 -6.46
CA LEU A 107 -3.38 -2.29 -7.06
C LEU A 107 -4.28 -2.97 -6.02
N THR A 108 -5.58 -3.07 -6.29
CA THR A 108 -6.56 -3.39 -5.24
C THR A 108 -7.74 -4.21 -5.73
N PHE A 109 -8.31 -5.00 -4.81
CA PHE A 109 -9.66 -5.55 -4.93
C PHE A 109 -10.73 -4.62 -4.32
N GLU A 110 -10.33 -3.67 -3.49
CA GLU A 110 -11.23 -2.77 -2.75
C GLU A 110 -11.51 -1.49 -3.55
N THR A 111 -12.07 -1.66 -4.74
CA THR A 111 -12.30 -0.55 -5.69
C THR A 111 -13.23 0.51 -5.14
N LYS A 112 -14.27 0.13 -4.40
CA LYS A 112 -15.20 1.09 -3.79
C LYS A 112 -14.51 1.98 -2.77
N PHE A 113 -13.66 1.39 -1.94
CA PHE A 113 -12.90 2.13 -0.93
C PHE A 113 -12.00 3.18 -1.58
N PHE A 114 -11.21 2.78 -2.56
CA PHE A 114 -10.30 3.71 -3.24
C PHE A 114 -11.03 4.73 -4.11
N THR A 115 -12.11 4.33 -4.78
CA THR A 115 -12.97 5.27 -5.53
C THR A 115 -13.53 6.36 -4.60
N GLY A 116 -13.96 5.97 -3.39
CA GLY A 116 -14.43 6.91 -2.38
C GLY A 116 -13.37 7.91 -1.92
N HIS A 117 -12.08 7.62 -2.17
CA HIS A 117 -10.94 8.49 -1.83
C HIS A 117 -10.34 9.18 -3.05
N GLY A 118 -11.02 9.18 -4.18
CA GLY A 118 -10.62 9.93 -5.37
C GLY A 118 -9.72 9.18 -6.34
N PHE A 119 -9.54 7.87 -6.17
CA PHE A 119 -8.84 7.04 -7.14
C PHE A 119 -9.78 6.66 -8.29
N THR A 120 -9.21 6.57 -9.50
CA THR A 120 -9.93 6.10 -10.69
C THR A 120 -9.18 4.94 -11.32
N GLN A 121 -9.94 4.03 -11.93
CA GLN A 121 -9.36 2.89 -12.63
C GLN A 121 -8.55 3.35 -13.84
N ILE A 122 -7.39 2.73 -14.04
CA ILE A 122 -6.56 2.91 -15.23
C ILE A 122 -6.28 1.55 -15.87
N GLU A 123 -6.09 1.55 -17.18
CA GLU A 123 -5.72 0.34 -17.94
C GLU A 123 -4.31 0.45 -18.51
N GLU A 124 -3.87 1.67 -18.81
CA GLU A 124 -2.56 1.96 -19.37
C GLU A 124 -1.53 2.27 -18.28
N SER A 125 -0.26 2.09 -18.62
CA SER A 125 0.83 2.49 -17.73
C SER A 125 0.80 4.01 -17.52
N PRO A 126 0.86 4.50 -16.27
CA PRO A 126 0.86 5.93 -15.99
C PRO A 126 2.24 6.58 -16.15
N VAL A 127 3.22 5.86 -16.67
CA VAL A 127 4.60 6.34 -16.88
C VAL A 127 4.99 6.20 -18.34
N ASP A 128 5.89 7.09 -18.79
CA ASP A 128 6.43 7.03 -20.12
C ASP A 128 7.45 5.89 -20.31
N ALA A 129 7.90 5.67 -21.56
CA ALA A 129 8.78 4.55 -21.87
C ALA A 129 10.14 4.66 -21.17
N SER A 130 10.68 5.86 -21.01
CA SER A 130 11.97 6.04 -20.34
C SER A 130 11.89 5.78 -18.83
N THR A 131 10.83 6.23 -18.19
CA THR A 131 10.55 5.93 -16.78
C THR A 131 10.30 4.45 -16.57
N TYR A 132 9.54 3.82 -17.45
CA TYR A 132 9.30 2.37 -17.41
C TYR A 132 10.63 1.59 -17.46
N ALA A 133 11.54 1.98 -18.34
CA ALA A 133 12.86 1.35 -18.45
C ALA A 133 13.69 1.49 -17.17
N GLU A 134 13.63 2.64 -16.50
CA GLU A 134 14.28 2.83 -15.19
C GLU A 134 13.66 1.97 -14.11
N LEU A 135 12.33 1.89 -14.05
CA LEU A 135 11.61 1.08 -13.06
C LEU A 135 11.92 -0.42 -13.19
N LEU A 136 12.27 -0.90 -14.38
CA LEU A 136 12.71 -2.29 -14.58
C LEU A 136 13.97 -2.64 -13.78
N LEU A 137 14.75 -1.65 -13.37
CA LEU A 137 15.95 -1.84 -12.56
C LEU A 137 15.65 -2.01 -11.08
N SER A 138 14.43 -1.77 -10.65
CA SER A 138 14.02 -1.94 -9.26
C SER A 138 14.00 -3.40 -8.84
N GLY A 139 14.53 -3.71 -7.66
CA GLY A 139 14.39 -5.03 -7.03
C GLY A 139 13.11 -5.21 -6.22
N ASP A 140 12.28 -4.18 -6.14
CA ASP A 140 11.04 -4.22 -5.35
C ASP A 140 9.95 -5.02 -6.04
N GLN A 141 9.31 -5.96 -5.32
CA GLN A 141 8.26 -6.82 -5.87
C GLN A 141 7.00 -6.04 -6.26
N GLY A 142 6.65 -5.00 -5.51
CA GLY A 142 5.50 -4.16 -5.83
C GLY A 142 5.71 -3.37 -7.12
N VAL A 143 6.93 -2.89 -7.37
CA VAL A 143 7.29 -2.25 -8.64
C VAL A 143 7.22 -3.26 -9.77
N ALA A 144 7.73 -4.47 -9.58
CA ALA A 144 7.63 -5.54 -10.58
C ALA A 144 6.16 -5.88 -10.90
N GLU A 145 5.31 -5.90 -9.91
CA GLU A 145 3.86 -6.11 -10.08
C GLU A 145 3.19 -4.95 -10.82
N PHE A 146 3.57 -3.71 -10.50
CA PHE A 146 3.15 -2.51 -11.25
C PHE A 146 3.51 -2.63 -12.74
N LEU A 147 4.70 -3.13 -13.05
CA LEU A 147 5.19 -3.32 -14.42
C LEU A 147 4.62 -4.59 -15.10
N ASP A 148 3.86 -5.40 -14.37
CA ASP A 148 3.29 -6.66 -14.85
C ASP A 148 4.36 -7.65 -15.35
N LEU A 149 5.43 -7.80 -14.57
CA LEU A 149 6.54 -8.68 -14.92
C LEU A 149 6.24 -10.13 -14.53
N GLU A 150 6.62 -11.09 -15.40
CA GLU A 150 6.32 -12.52 -15.26
C GLU A 150 6.91 -13.18 -14.01
N HIS A 151 8.03 -12.68 -13.49
CA HIS A 151 8.66 -13.26 -12.30
C HIS A 151 7.92 -12.94 -11.00
N VAL A 152 7.04 -11.98 -11.01
CA VAL A 152 6.07 -11.74 -9.95
C VAL A 152 4.82 -12.49 -10.35
N LYS A 153 4.27 -13.28 -9.44
CA LYS A 153 2.95 -13.88 -9.66
C LYS A 153 2.03 -12.74 -10.09
N PRO A 154 1.68 -12.65 -11.37
CA PRO A 154 0.85 -11.55 -11.81
C PRO A 154 -0.44 -11.61 -11.03
N ASN A 155 -0.98 -10.49 -10.75
CA ASN A 155 -2.30 -10.40 -10.19
C ASN A 155 -3.35 -10.80 -11.22
N THR A 156 -3.26 -12.03 -11.65
CA THR A 156 -4.19 -12.65 -12.58
C THR A 156 -5.59 -12.83 -12.00
N LEU A 157 -5.78 -12.40 -10.74
CA LEU A 157 -7.00 -12.68 -9.98
C LEU A 157 -7.96 -11.49 -9.91
N GLY A 158 -7.76 -10.49 -10.79
CA GLY A 158 -8.72 -9.41 -10.95
C GLY A 158 -8.50 -8.17 -10.08
N ASN A 159 -7.28 -7.92 -9.60
CA ASN A 159 -6.94 -6.62 -9.02
C ASN A 159 -7.12 -5.53 -10.05
N THR A 160 -7.64 -4.42 -9.58
CA THR A 160 -7.83 -3.22 -10.38
C THR A 160 -6.67 -2.27 -10.15
N ARG A 161 -6.12 -1.74 -11.23
CA ARG A 161 -5.14 -0.66 -11.22
C ARG A 161 -5.87 0.66 -11.04
N MET A 162 -5.49 1.44 -10.06
CA MET A 162 -6.12 2.72 -9.78
C MET A 162 -5.08 3.81 -9.57
N LEU A 163 -5.45 5.04 -9.95
CA LEU A 163 -4.60 6.21 -9.87
C LEU A 163 -5.39 7.38 -9.31
N LYS A 164 -4.72 8.18 -8.46
CA LYS A 164 -5.23 9.43 -7.95
C LYS A 164 -4.23 10.55 -8.24
N ASN A 165 -4.71 11.66 -8.77
CA ASN A 165 -3.96 12.92 -8.83
C ASN A 165 -4.16 13.69 -7.51
N LEU A 166 -3.07 14.12 -6.94
CA LEU A 166 -3.09 14.89 -5.69
C LEU A 166 -3.23 16.38 -5.94
#